data_f311d1a3b6887737206c6c7906045607
#
_entry.id   f311d1a3b6887737206c6c7906045607
#
_cell.length_a   1.000
_cell.length_b   1.000
_cell.length_c   1.000
_cell.angle_alpha   90.00
_cell.angle_beta   90.00
_cell.angle_gamma   90.00
#
_symmetry.space_group_name_H-M   'P 1'
#
loop_
_entity.id
_entity.type
_entity.pdbx_description
1 polymer ?
#
loop_
_entity_poly.entity_id
_entity_poly.type
_entity_poly.pdbx_seq_one_letter_code
_entity_poly.pdbx_strand_id
1 'polypeptide(L)'
;MRALGVIAALAAVALPGAACGQSSSPATQQREQLRLRPFVSGLDSPVYVTAPRSQPGKLYVVEQPGVIRVIVNGKLQARPFLDLRSRVRSGGEQGLLSVAFHPRYAKNHRFFVYFNDTTGDVRVYEFRSNGTVGLPSTGKSLLRVNHREFSNHDGGQLQFGPDGRLYAGTGDGGSGGDPHNHAQNLSSRLGKLLRINVNKRGARWQIAGYGLRNPWRFSWDRATRNLYIGDVGQSSFEEVDVRTPRQQRALNNYGWRVWEGRSRYTSGQQVNPRGTLVFPIATYSHSQGCSITGGYVYRGKAIPSFRGRYIYGDYCEGTIWSLRSSGGKLTSGPRREPFTVSGLSSFGEDAAGEIYATSVDNGTVYKLSP
;
A
#
# COMPACT_ATOMS: atom_id res chain seq x y z
N MET A 1 98.46 53.21 -11.48
CA MET A 1 98.65 51.91 -12.21
C MET A 1 97.50 51.03 -11.93
N ARG A 2 96.79 50.63 -12.98
CA ARG A 2 95.76 49.57 -13.06
C ARG A 2 94.56 49.59 -12.08
N ALA A 3 93.46 50.09 -12.66
CA ALA A 3 92.08 49.89 -12.15
C ALA A 3 91.61 48.43 -12.37
N LEU A 4 90.95 47.91 -11.44
CA LEU A 4 90.14 46.72 -11.60
C LEU A 4 88.68 47.09 -11.37
N GLY A 5 87.90 46.93 -12.43
CA GLY A 5 86.46 47.12 -12.39
C GLY A 5 85.77 45.92 -11.80
N VAL A 6 84.76 46.18 -10.97
CA VAL A 6 83.88 45.21 -10.43
C VAL A 6 82.53 45.30 -11.18
N ILE A 7 82.20 44.21 -11.87
CA ILE A 7 80.86 44.03 -12.52
C ILE A 7 79.88 43.52 -11.50
N ALA A 8 78.84 44.30 -11.20
CA ALA A 8 77.74 43.89 -10.40
C ALA A 8 76.68 43.11 -11.24
N ALA A 9 76.44 41.86 -10.94
CA ALA A 9 75.42 41.08 -11.59
C ALA A 9 74.08 41.27 -10.81
N LEU A 10 73.06 41.81 -11.46
CA LEU A 10 71.71 41.88 -10.97
C LEU A 10 71.08 40.52 -11.15
N ALA A 11 70.75 39.82 -10.05
CA ALA A 11 69.90 38.61 -9.98
C ALA A 11 68.45 39.05 -9.97
N ALA A 12 67.69 38.75 -11.01
CA ALA A 12 66.23 38.90 -11.02
C ALA A 12 65.58 37.75 -10.22
N VAL A 13 64.93 38.09 -9.12
CA VAL A 13 64.11 37.13 -8.32
C VAL A 13 62.74 37.08 -8.96
N ALA A 14 62.40 35.95 -9.59
CA ALA A 14 61.05 35.62 -10.06
C ALA A 14 60.20 35.17 -8.88
N LEU A 15 59.13 35.90 -8.55
CA LEU A 15 58.10 35.53 -7.57
C LEU A 15 57.21 34.46 -8.24
N PRO A 16 56.85 33.34 -7.53
CA PRO A 16 55.86 32.38 -8.04
C PRO A 16 54.48 33.01 -7.93
N GLY A 17 53.77 33.06 -9.09
CA GLY A 17 52.37 33.44 -9.16
C GLY A 17 51.49 32.49 -8.37
N ALA A 18 50.74 33.05 -7.41
CA ALA A 18 49.71 32.32 -6.70
C ALA A 18 48.57 31.93 -7.66
N ALA A 19 48.48 30.65 -8.01
CA ALA A 19 47.35 30.10 -8.72
C ALA A 19 46.13 30.17 -7.77
N CYS A 20 45.16 31.03 -8.05
CA CYS A 20 43.85 31.01 -7.42
C CYS A 20 43.18 29.66 -7.74
N GLY A 21 43.26 28.73 -6.82
CA GLY A 21 42.45 27.53 -6.84
C GLY A 21 40.97 27.91 -6.77
N GLN A 22 40.26 27.77 -7.88
CA GLN A 22 38.82 27.82 -7.89
C GLN A 22 38.33 26.64 -7.04
N SER A 23 37.91 26.91 -5.81
CA SER A 23 37.15 25.96 -5.00
C SER A 23 35.82 25.73 -5.71
N SER A 24 35.69 24.62 -6.42
CA SER A 24 34.41 24.13 -6.89
C SER A 24 33.54 23.88 -5.65
N SER A 25 32.60 24.78 -5.37
CA SER A 25 31.53 24.55 -4.38
C SER A 25 30.89 23.23 -4.72
N PRO A 26 30.66 22.33 -3.72
CA PRO A 26 29.92 21.10 -3.95
C PRO A 26 28.55 21.51 -4.47
N ALA A 27 28.20 21.04 -5.69
CA ALA A 27 26.89 21.21 -6.26
C ALA A 27 25.87 20.74 -5.21
N THR A 28 25.11 21.69 -4.68
CA THR A 28 23.98 21.41 -3.80
C THR A 28 23.05 20.55 -4.62
N GLN A 29 23.05 19.22 -4.41
CA GLN A 29 22.06 18.33 -4.98
C GLN A 29 20.70 18.87 -4.53
N GLN A 30 20.05 19.62 -5.41
CA GLN A 30 18.66 20.02 -5.21
C GLN A 30 17.90 18.71 -4.97
N ARG A 31 17.49 18.50 -3.72
CA ARG A 31 16.62 17.35 -3.37
C ARG A 31 15.40 17.49 -4.26
N GLU A 32 15.24 16.56 -5.21
CA GLU A 32 14.02 16.45 -5.99
C GLU A 32 12.83 16.58 -5.06
N GLN A 33 12.02 17.64 -5.26
CA GLN A 33 10.91 17.94 -4.38
C GLN A 33 9.76 17.01 -4.74
N LEU A 34 9.64 15.92 -3.98
CA LEU A 34 8.59 14.93 -4.15
C LEU A 34 7.20 15.59 -4.14
N ARG A 35 6.33 15.20 -5.08
CA ARG A 35 4.97 15.75 -5.24
C ARG A 35 3.97 14.64 -5.60
N LEU A 36 2.71 14.86 -5.25
CA LEU A 36 1.58 14.14 -5.82
C LEU A 36 0.87 15.04 -6.82
N ARG A 37 0.91 14.68 -8.09
CA ARG A 37 0.28 15.45 -9.17
C ARG A 37 -1.03 14.79 -9.58
N PRO A 38 -2.13 15.55 -9.78
CA PRO A 38 -3.33 15.01 -10.38
C PRO A 38 -3.00 14.29 -11.69
N PHE A 39 -3.48 13.07 -11.85
CA PHE A 39 -3.22 12.25 -13.02
C PHE A 39 -4.49 12.03 -13.85
N VAL A 40 -5.61 11.68 -13.19
CA VAL A 40 -6.94 11.54 -13.80
C VAL A 40 -7.98 11.91 -12.76
N SER A 41 -8.99 12.69 -13.15
CA SER A 41 -10.14 13.10 -12.33
C SER A 41 -11.46 12.64 -12.96
N GLY A 42 -12.59 12.90 -12.30
CA GLY A 42 -13.93 12.54 -12.78
C GLY A 42 -14.29 11.08 -12.49
N LEU A 43 -13.71 10.52 -11.43
CA LEU A 43 -14.02 9.18 -10.93
C LEU A 43 -15.05 9.28 -9.80
N ASP A 44 -15.88 8.25 -9.65
CA ASP A 44 -16.87 8.16 -8.58
C ASP A 44 -16.31 7.37 -7.40
N SER A 45 -15.95 8.09 -6.33
CA SER A 45 -15.45 7.49 -5.07
C SER A 45 -14.35 6.43 -5.30
N PRO A 46 -13.19 6.79 -5.91
CA PRO A 46 -12.13 5.84 -6.20
C PRO A 46 -11.44 5.38 -4.91
N VAL A 47 -11.46 4.07 -4.66
CA VAL A 47 -10.92 3.44 -3.42
C VAL A 47 -9.71 2.54 -3.65
N TYR A 48 -9.33 2.28 -4.89
CA TYR A 48 -8.12 1.50 -5.18
C TYR A 48 -7.65 1.69 -6.62
N VAL A 49 -6.34 1.62 -6.84
CA VAL A 49 -5.72 1.66 -8.17
C VAL A 49 -4.64 0.58 -8.28
N THR A 50 -4.59 -0.10 -9.42
CA THR A 50 -3.61 -1.17 -9.67
C THR A 50 -3.39 -1.40 -11.16
N ALA A 51 -2.36 -2.18 -11.49
CA ALA A 51 -2.12 -2.66 -12.85
C ALA A 51 -1.58 -4.09 -12.86
N PRO A 52 -2.02 -4.96 -13.79
CA PRO A 52 -1.30 -6.19 -14.05
C PRO A 52 0.07 -5.90 -14.66
N ARG A 53 1.11 -6.56 -14.19
CA ARG A 53 2.49 -6.35 -14.69
C ARG A 53 2.63 -6.56 -16.20
N SER A 54 1.74 -7.33 -16.80
CA SER A 54 1.70 -7.63 -18.23
C SER A 54 1.07 -6.54 -19.10
N GLN A 55 0.58 -5.45 -18.50
CA GLN A 55 -0.10 -4.37 -19.24
C GLN A 55 0.48 -3.01 -18.88
N PRO A 56 1.72 -2.70 -19.32
CA PRO A 56 2.28 -1.36 -19.15
C PRO A 56 1.39 -0.32 -19.82
N GLY A 57 1.28 0.86 -19.21
CA GLY A 57 0.44 1.96 -19.68
C GLY A 57 -1.06 1.83 -19.36
N LYS A 58 -1.49 0.74 -18.69
CA LYS A 58 -2.86 0.61 -18.18
C LYS A 58 -2.89 0.70 -16.67
N LEU A 59 -3.91 1.39 -16.15
CA LEU A 59 -4.31 1.37 -14.74
C LEU A 59 -5.77 1.00 -14.63
N TYR A 60 -6.10 0.29 -13.58
CA TYR A 60 -7.47 -0.08 -13.23
C TYR A 60 -7.80 0.59 -11.91
N VAL A 61 -8.86 1.39 -11.91
CA VAL A 61 -9.34 2.13 -10.74
C VAL A 61 -10.66 1.53 -10.30
N VAL A 62 -10.73 1.19 -9.02
CA VAL A 62 -11.93 0.67 -8.38
C VAL A 62 -12.73 1.86 -7.84
N GLU A 63 -13.94 2.02 -8.32
CA GLU A 63 -14.94 2.94 -7.80
C GLU A 63 -15.83 2.18 -6.80
N GLN A 64 -15.97 2.73 -5.59
CA GLN A 64 -16.66 2.10 -4.46
C GLN A 64 -18.10 1.63 -4.79
N PRO A 65 -18.90 2.38 -5.60
CA PRO A 65 -20.25 1.94 -5.95
C PRO A 65 -20.33 0.64 -6.75
N GLY A 66 -19.21 0.10 -7.26
CA GLY A 66 -19.22 -1.20 -7.93
C GLY A 66 -18.65 -1.22 -9.34
N VAL A 67 -17.89 -0.19 -9.73
CA VAL A 67 -17.34 -0.08 -11.10
C VAL A 67 -15.83 -0.18 -11.06
N ILE A 68 -15.23 -0.85 -12.06
CA ILE A 68 -13.80 -0.80 -12.33
C ILE A 68 -13.58 0.00 -13.60
N ARG A 69 -12.94 1.14 -13.49
CA ARG A 69 -12.55 2.00 -14.62
C ARG A 69 -11.17 1.65 -15.13
N VAL A 70 -10.90 2.03 -16.37
CA VAL A 70 -9.59 1.82 -17.02
C VAL A 70 -9.01 3.14 -17.47
N ILE A 71 -7.74 3.36 -17.17
CA ILE A 71 -6.94 4.46 -17.69
C ILE A 71 -5.91 3.85 -18.65
N VAL A 72 -5.83 4.34 -19.87
CA VAL A 72 -4.87 3.90 -20.89
C VAL A 72 -4.01 5.10 -21.29
N ASN A 73 -2.71 5.01 -21.07
CA ASN A 73 -1.75 6.08 -21.37
C ASN A 73 -2.21 7.46 -20.82
N GLY A 74 -2.68 7.47 -19.57
CA GLY A 74 -3.14 8.68 -18.87
C GLY A 74 -4.55 9.16 -19.25
N LYS A 75 -5.29 8.43 -20.09
CA LYS A 75 -6.65 8.80 -20.50
C LYS A 75 -7.68 7.84 -19.94
N LEU A 76 -8.66 8.38 -19.18
CA LEU A 76 -9.79 7.62 -18.66
C LEU A 76 -10.65 7.14 -19.83
N GLN A 77 -10.93 5.84 -19.86
CA GLN A 77 -11.78 5.25 -20.90
C GLN A 77 -13.26 5.43 -20.55
N ALA A 78 -14.09 5.76 -21.54
CA ALA A 78 -15.54 5.94 -21.35
C ALA A 78 -16.20 4.63 -20.90
N ARG A 79 -15.84 3.49 -21.53
CA ARG A 79 -16.38 2.18 -21.16
C ARG A 79 -15.66 1.63 -19.93
N PRO A 80 -16.38 1.22 -18.86
CA PRO A 80 -15.77 0.58 -17.71
C PRO A 80 -15.21 -0.81 -18.06
N PHE A 81 -14.23 -1.25 -17.28
CA PHE A 81 -13.72 -2.64 -17.36
C PHE A 81 -14.73 -3.65 -16.80
N LEU A 82 -15.36 -3.32 -15.68
CA LEU A 82 -16.36 -4.16 -15.02
C LEU A 82 -17.40 -3.27 -14.34
N ASP A 83 -18.67 -3.68 -14.40
CA ASP A 83 -19.78 -3.04 -13.67
C ASP A 83 -20.50 -4.11 -12.84
N LEU A 84 -20.51 -3.94 -11.53
CA LEU A 84 -21.13 -4.81 -10.53
C LEU A 84 -22.11 -4.04 -9.62
N ARG A 85 -22.52 -2.82 -9.97
CA ARG A 85 -23.37 -1.97 -9.13
C ARG A 85 -24.64 -2.67 -8.63
N SER A 86 -25.24 -3.54 -9.44
CA SER A 86 -26.41 -4.33 -9.05
C SER A 86 -26.13 -5.42 -8.01
N ARG A 87 -24.86 -5.71 -7.71
CA ARG A 87 -24.42 -6.74 -6.75
C ARG A 87 -23.75 -6.18 -5.51
N VAL A 88 -23.44 -4.90 -5.50
CA VAL A 88 -22.62 -4.25 -4.48
C VAL A 88 -23.49 -3.38 -3.59
N ARG A 89 -23.35 -3.53 -2.28
CA ARG A 89 -23.77 -2.56 -1.28
C ARG A 89 -22.63 -1.58 -1.08
N SER A 90 -22.89 -0.28 -1.27
CA SER A 90 -21.89 0.77 -1.15
C SER A 90 -22.30 1.81 -0.12
N GLY A 91 -21.33 2.36 0.59
CA GLY A 91 -21.47 3.42 1.59
C GLY A 91 -20.65 3.16 2.84
N GLY A 92 -20.11 4.20 3.47
CA GLY A 92 -19.13 4.06 4.54
C GLY A 92 -17.90 3.28 4.07
N GLU A 93 -17.55 2.18 4.73
CA GLU A 93 -16.47 1.29 4.30
C GLU A 93 -16.90 0.25 3.27
N GLN A 94 -18.20 -0.03 3.13
CA GLN A 94 -18.74 -1.05 2.23
C GLN A 94 -18.69 -0.62 0.77
N GLY A 95 -18.44 -1.56 -0.13
CA GLY A 95 -18.38 -1.28 -1.56
C GLY A 95 -17.67 -2.36 -2.37
N LEU A 96 -17.35 -2.03 -3.62
CA LEU A 96 -16.31 -2.72 -4.37
C LEU A 96 -14.97 -2.15 -3.92
N LEU A 97 -14.13 -2.96 -3.25
CA LEU A 97 -12.99 -2.46 -2.48
C LEU A 97 -11.63 -2.75 -3.12
N SER A 98 -11.51 -3.80 -3.92
CA SER A 98 -10.28 -4.07 -4.66
C SER A 98 -10.46 -5.02 -5.84
N VAL A 99 -9.44 -5.02 -6.70
CA VAL A 99 -9.25 -5.96 -7.80
C VAL A 99 -7.82 -6.50 -7.80
N ALA A 100 -7.66 -7.79 -8.01
CA ALA A 100 -6.35 -8.43 -8.19
C ALA A 100 -6.32 -9.22 -9.49
N PHE A 101 -5.34 -8.95 -10.35
CA PHE A 101 -5.13 -9.68 -11.58
C PHE A 101 -4.25 -10.90 -11.33
N HIS A 102 -4.61 -12.03 -11.92
CA HIS A 102 -3.81 -13.25 -11.82
C HIS A 102 -2.37 -12.98 -12.33
N PRO A 103 -1.30 -13.53 -11.72
CA PRO A 103 0.08 -13.30 -12.18
C PRO A 103 0.32 -13.64 -13.66
N ARG A 104 -0.46 -14.56 -14.21
CA ARG A 104 -0.46 -14.92 -15.65
C ARG A 104 -1.66 -14.33 -16.39
N TYR A 105 -2.11 -13.13 -16.03
CA TYR A 105 -3.31 -12.50 -16.59
C TYR A 105 -3.27 -12.41 -18.12
N ALA A 106 -2.15 -12.08 -18.71
CA ALA A 106 -1.98 -12.03 -20.18
C ALA A 106 -2.32 -13.36 -20.88
N LYS A 107 -2.22 -14.50 -20.16
CA LYS A 107 -2.49 -15.83 -20.73
C LYS A 107 -3.87 -16.36 -20.38
N ASN A 108 -4.39 -16.05 -19.17
CA ASN A 108 -5.59 -16.70 -18.67
C ASN A 108 -6.77 -15.75 -18.42
N HIS A 109 -6.54 -14.45 -18.52
CA HIS A 109 -7.53 -13.38 -18.35
C HIS A 109 -8.35 -13.47 -17.05
N ARG A 110 -7.80 -14.12 -16.00
CA ARG A 110 -8.46 -14.26 -14.70
C ARG A 110 -8.15 -13.07 -13.83
N PHE A 111 -9.17 -12.55 -13.15
CA PHE A 111 -9.03 -11.50 -12.12
C PHE A 111 -10.03 -11.74 -10.99
N PHE A 112 -9.80 -11.11 -9.86
CA PHE A 112 -10.52 -11.34 -8.63
C PHE A 112 -10.96 -10.00 -8.06
N VAL A 113 -12.15 -9.95 -7.48
CA VAL A 113 -12.68 -8.74 -6.86
C VAL A 113 -13.13 -9.04 -5.45
N TYR A 114 -12.97 -8.05 -4.56
CA TYR A 114 -13.47 -8.04 -3.19
C TYR A 114 -14.56 -6.97 -3.09
N PHE A 115 -15.72 -7.35 -2.56
CA PHE A 115 -16.83 -6.44 -2.41
C PHE A 115 -17.78 -6.88 -1.30
N ASN A 116 -18.61 -5.95 -0.81
CA ASN A 116 -19.76 -6.25 0.01
C ASN A 116 -20.97 -6.49 -0.89
N ASP A 117 -21.64 -7.64 -0.74
CA ASP A 117 -22.85 -7.91 -1.49
C ASP A 117 -24.06 -7.11 -0.93
N THR A 118 -25.19 -7.15 -1.61
CA THR A 118 -26.40 -6.40 -1.23
C THR A 118 -26.90 -6.71 0.18
N THR A 119 -26.45 -7.79 0.80
CA THR A 119 -26.76 -8.13 2.20
C THR A 119 -25.71 -7.62 3.19
N GLY A 120 -24.59 -7.05 2.70
CA GLY A 120 -23.44 -6.61 3.50
C GLY A 120 -22.36 -7.69 3.69
N ASP A 121 -22.57 -8.93 3.25
CA ASP A 121 -21.57 -9.99 3.37
C ASP A 121 -20.34 -9.67 2.51
N VAL A 122 -19.16 -9.93 3.09
CA VAL A 122 -17.90 -9.85 2.33
C VAL A 122 -17.83 -10.98 1.32
N ARG A 123 -17.51 -10.63 0.06
CA ARG A 123 -17.41 -11.56 -1.05
C ARG A 123 -16.06 -11.42 -1.76
N VAL A 124 -15.49 -12.56 -2.13
CA VAL A 124 -14.42 -12.61 -3.14
C VAL A 124 -14.90 -13.45 -4.31
N TYR A 125 -14.86 -12.85 -5.50
CA TYR A 125 -15.25 -13.51 -6.74
C TYR A 125 -14.09 -13.56 -7.72
N GLU A 126 -14.02 -14.66 -8.46
CA GLU A 126 -13.20 -14.79 -9.66
C GLU A 126 -14.04 -14.46 -10.90
N PHE A 127 -13.46 -13.66 -11.80
CA PHE A 127 -14.01 -13.36 -13.11
C PHE A 127 -12.99 -13.64 -14.22
N ARG A 128 -13.48 -13.64 -15.44
CA ARG A 128 -12.65 -13.61 -16.65
C ARG A 128 -12.88 -12.33 -17.42
N SER A 129 -11.89 -11.94 -18.22
CA SER A 129 -12.02 -10.87 -19.21
C SER A 129 -11.82 -11.43 -20.62
N ASN A 130 -12.21 -10.65 -21.61
CA ASN A 130 -11.85 -10.91 -23.02
C ASN A 130 -10.56 -10.17 -23.44
N GLY A 131 -9.79 -9.65 -22.45
CA GLY A 131 -8.59 -8.83 -22.67
C GLY A 131 -8.85 -7.33 -22.64
N THR A 132 -10.08 -6.88 -22.91
CA THR A 132 -10.49 -5.48 -22.91
C THR A 132 -11.44 -5.15 -21.75
N VAL A 133 -12.46 -5.99 -21.54
CA VAL A 133 -13.47 -5.84 -20.49
C VAL A 133 -13.63 -7.12 -19.71
N GLY A 134 -13.97 -6.98 -18.45
CA GLY A 134 -14.40 -8.09 -17.60
C GLY A 134 -15.78 -8.60 -18.02
N LEU A 135 -16.03 -9.88 -17.81
CA LEU A 135 -17.26 -10.56 -18.18
C LEU A 135 -18.06 -10.92 -16.92
N PRO A 136 -19.09 -10.14 -16.54
CA PRO A 136 -19.85 -10.34 -15.29
C PRO A 136 -20.51 -11.71 -15.18
N SER A 137 -20.89 -12.33 -16.33
CA SER A 137 -21.49 -13.67 -16.40
C SER A 137 -20.53 -14.79 -15.99
N THR A 138 -19.21 -14.56 -15.98
CA THR A 138 -18.20 -15.56 -15.61
C THR A 138 -17.93 -15.64 -14.11
N GLY A 139 -18.63 -14.84 -13.32
CA GLY A 139 -18.40 -14.69 -11.88
C GLY A 139 -18.56 -15.98 -11.09
N LYS A 140 -17.51 -16.38 -10.37
CA LYS A 140 -17.50 -17.54 -9.45
C LYS A 140 -17.16 -17.07 -8.03
N SER A 141 -18.02 -17.42 -7.07
CA SER A 141 -17.77 -17.14 -5.66
C SER A 141 -16.62 -18.00 -5.13
N LEU A 142 -15.63 -17.39 -4.53
CA LEU A 142 -14.50 -18.04 -3.86
C LEU A 142 -14.56 -17.91 -2.34
N LEU A 143 -15.12 -16.80 -1.83
CA LEU A 143 -15.27 -16.52 -0.42
C LEU A 143 -16.62 -15.86 -0.16
N ARG A 144 -17.22 -16.24 0.97
CA ARG A 144 -18.28 -15.51 1.63
C ARG A 144 -17.96 -15.48 3.13
N VAL A 145 -17.98 -14.28 3.70
CA VAL A 145 -17.89 -14.07 5.15
C VAL A 145 -19.12 -13.28 5.58
N ASN A 146 -19.83 -13.78 6.57
CA ASN A 146 -20.96 -13.06 7.15
C ASN A 146 -20.45 -11.78 7.82
N HIS A 147 -20.97 -10.62 7.38
CA HIS A 147 -20.56 -9.28 7.83
C HIS A 147 -21.78 -8.33 7.83
N ARG A 148 -22.90 -8.77 8.40
CA ARG A 148 -24.18 -8.06 8.30
C ARG A 148 -24.50 -7.23 9.53
N GLU A 149 -23.86 -7.55 10.64
CA GLU A 149 -24.17 -6.94 11.92
C GLU A 149 -23.73 -5.48 11.99
N PHE A 150 -22.54 -5.21 11.47
CA PHE A 150 -21.97 -3.86 11.40
C PHE A 150 -21.57 -3.53 9.96
N SER A 151 -21.47 -2.23 9.63
CA SER A 151 -21.15 -1.74 8.29
C SER A 151 -19.72 -1.18 8.15
N ASN A 152 -18.87 -1.48 9.13
CA ASN A 152 -17.49 -1.01 9.18
C ASN A 152 -16.52 -2.18 9.43
N HIS A 153 -15.22 -1.96 9.29
CA HIS A 153 -14.14 -2.93 9.39
C HIS A 153 -14.28 -4.06 8.34
N ASP A 154 -14.45 -3.63 7.10
CA ASP A 154 -14.59 -4.56 5.98
C ASP A 154 -13.25 -5.12 5.50
N GLY A 155 -12.13 -4.46 5.85
CA GLY A 155 -10.83 -4.73 5.24
C GLY A 155 -10.83 -4.33 3.77
N GLY A 156 -10.70 -5.31 2.85
CA GLY A 156 -11.02 -5.08 1.44
C GLY A 156 -9.92 -5.29 0.44
N GLN A 157 -8.67 -5.43 0.84
CA GLN A 157 -7.57 -5.62 -0.08
C GLN A 157 -7.47 -7.06 -0.58
N LEU A 158 -7.30 -7.21 -1.91
CA LEU A 158 -6.83 -8.43 -2.57
C LEU A 158 -5.46 -8.18 -3.18
N GLN A 159 -4.54 -9.12 -3.01
CA GLN A 159 -3.27 -9.11 -3.74
C GLN A 159 -2.69 -10.53 -3.85
N PHE A 160 -2.00 -10.81 -4.95
CA PHE A 160 -1.20 -12.04 -5.07
C PHE A 160 0.12 -11.88 -4.31
N GLY A 161 0.36 -12.79 -3.39
CA GLY A 161 1.64 -12.88 -2.69
C GLY A 161 2.76 -13.45 -3.58
N PRO A 162 4.01 -13.32 -3.14
CA PRO A 162 5.17 -13.85 -3.85
C PRO A 162 5.20 -15.38 -3.95
N ASP A 163 4.34 -16.08 -3.19
CA ASP A 163 4.10 -17.52 -3.23
C ASP A 163 3.05 -17.93 -4.29
N GLY A 164 2.54 -16.95 -5.05
CA GLY A 164 1.52 -17.15 -6.09
C GLY A 164 0.11 -17.42 -5.58
N ARG A 165 -0.13 -17.32 -4.26
CA ARG A 165 -1.49 -17.40 -3.68
C ARG A 165 -2.16 -16.05 -3.69
N LEU A 166 -3.49 -16.05 -3.78
CA LEU A 166 -4.31 -14.86 -3.58
C LEU A 166 -4.53 -14.67 -2.08
N TYR A 167 -4.30 -13.44 -1.61
CA TYR A 167 -4.53 -13.03 -0.23
C TYR A 167 -5.69 -12.04 -0.16
N ALA A 168 -6.43 -12.09 0.97
CA ALA A 168 -7.52 -11.19 1.30
C ALA A 168 -7.39 -10.73 2.75
N GLY A 169 -7.46 -9.43 2.99
CA GLY A 169 -7.57 -8.85 4.32
C GLY A 169 -9.04 -8.70 4.70
N THR A 170 -9.43 -9.20 5.88
CA THR A 170 -10.78 -9.02 6.43
C THR A 170 -10.68 -8.30 7.75
N GLY A 171 -11.55 -7.32 7.98
CA GLY A 171 -11.70 -6.70 9.30
C GLY A 171 -12.30 -7.66 10.33
N ASP A 172 -12.31 -7.22 11.58
CA ASP A 172 -12.77 -8.01 12.73
C ASP A 172 -14.31 -8.17 12.81
N GLY A 173 -15.02 -7.51 11.90
CA GLY A 173 -16.48 -7.59 11.80
C GLY A 173 -17.20 -6.33 12.24
N GLY A 174 -16.47 -5.30 12.68
CA GLY A 174 -17.04 -3.99 12.98
C GLY A 174 -17.33 -3.71 14.45
N SER A 175 -17.96 -2.57 14.71
CA SER A 175 -18.16 -1.99 16.03
C SER A 175 -16.86 -1.56 16.72
N GLY A 176 -16.91 -1.20 18.00
CA GLY A 176 -15.75 -0.91 18.83
C GLY A 176 -15.27 -2.13 19.60
N GLY A 177 -13.94 -2.33 19.65
CA GLY A 177 -13.32 -3.31 20.53
C GLY A 177 -13.53 -4.78 20.19
N ASP A 178 -13.92 -5.14 18.96
CA ASP A 178 -14.17 -6.52 18.52
C ASP A 178 -15.06 -7.30 19.53
N PRO A 179 -16.34 -6.96 19.66
CA PRO A 179 -17.20 -7.48 20.73
C PRO A 179 -17.29 -9.01 20.72
N HIS A 180 -17.14 -9.65 19.57
CA HIS A 180 -17.20 -11.09 19.40
C HIS A 180 -15.83 -11.78 19.45
N ASN A 181 -14.77 -11.03 19.69
CA ASN A 181 -13.38 -11.54 19.70
C ASN A 181 -13.01 -12.31 18.42
N HIS A 182 -13.53 -11.86 17.29
CA HIS A 182 -13.28 -12.49 16.00
C HIS A 182 -11.80 -12.49 15.63
N ALA A 183 -11.09 -11.40 15.91
CA ALA A 183 -9.68 -11.25 15.55
C ALA A 183 -8.81 -12.37 16.13
N GLN A 184 -9.03 -12.76 17.41
CA GLN A 184 -8.28 -13.83 18.07
C GLN A 184 -8.89 -15.23 17.88
N ASN A 185 -10.10 -15.35 17.31
CA ASN A 185 -10.78 -16.62 17.08
C ASN A 185 -10.35 -17.23 15.73
N LEU A 186 -9.61 -18.32 15.75
CA LEU A 186 -9.14 -19.03 14.55
C LEU A 186 -10.22 -19.80 13.79
N SER A 187 -11.42 -19.94 14.35
CA SER A 187 -12.58 -20.47 13.64
C SER A 187 -13.33 -19.40 12.84
N SER A 188 -13.08 -18.11 13.12
CA SER A 188 -13.62 -16.98 12.38
C SER A 188 -12.72 -16.64 11.17
N ARG A 189 -13.33 -16.12 10.11
CA ARG A 189 -12.63 -15.52 8.96
C ARG A 189 -12.54 -14.01 9.04
N LEU A 190 -13.06 -13.40 10.10
CA LEU A 190 -12.97 -11.97 10.39
C LEU A 190 -11.70 -11.67 11.20
N GLY A 191 -11.10 -10.48 11.01
CA GLY A 191 -9.84 -10.08 11.66
C GLY A 191 -8.63 -10.88 11.16
N LYS A 192 -8.55 -11.15 9.86
CA LYS A 192 -7.60 -12.10 9.26
C LYS A 192 -6.89 -11.57 8.01
N LEU A 193 -5.69 -12.06 7.82
CA LEU A 193 -5.09 -12.18 6.50
C LEU A 193 -5.32 -13.62 6.00
N LEU A 194 -6.22 -13.79 5.05
CA LEU A 194 -6.57 -15.07 4.44
C LEU A 194 -5.76 -15.29 3.17
N ARG A 195 -5.53 -16.57 2.78
CA ARG A 195 -4.89 -16.92 1.51
C ARG A 195 -5.46 -18.18 0.88
N ILE A 196 -5.43 -18.24 -0.46
CA ILE A 196 -5.88 -19.42 -1.23
C ILE A 196 -4.99 -19.64 -2.45
N ASN A 197 -4.78 -20.91 -2.82
CA ASN A 197 -4.19 -21.27 -4.11
C ASN A 197 -5.30 -21.42 -5.16
N VAL A 198 -5.57 -20.36 -5.90
CA VAL A 198 -6.63 -20.32 -6.94
C VAL A 198 -6.37 -21.21 -8.16
N ASN A 199 -5.18 -21.81 -8.24
CA ASN A 199 -4.81 -22.75 -9.32
C ASN A 199 -5.02 -24.22 -8.92
N LYS A 200 -5.32 -24.52 -7.65
CA LYS A 200 -5.60 -25.86 -7.15
C LYS A 200 -7.11 -26.08 -7.06
N ARG A 201 -7.62 -27.07 -7.76
CA ARG A 201 -9.03 -27.47 -7.65
C ARG A 201 -9.35 -27.89 -6.21
N GLY A 202 -10.49 -27.44 -5.67
CA GLY A 202 -10.90 -27.76 -4.29
C GLY A 202 -10.05 -27.08 -3.20
N ALA A 203 -9.20 -26.10 -3.56
CA ALA A 203 -8.46 -25.34 -2.54
C ALA A 203 -9.40 -24.63 -1.59
N ARG A 204 -9.02 -24.60 -0.32
CA ARG A 204 -9.72 -23.87 0.75
C ARG A 204 -8.91 -22.68 1.20
N TRP A 205 -9.58 -21.63 1.65
CA TRP A 205 -8.96 -20.49 2.29
C TRP A 205 -8.27 -20.92 3.58
N GLN A 206 -7.07 -20.42 3.79
CA GLN A 206 -6.22 -20.66 4.96
C GLN A 206 -5.95 -19.32 5.66
N ILE A 207 -5.84 -19.33 6.96
CA ILE A 207 -5.39 -18.17 7.74
C ILE A 207 -3.86 -18.07 7.60
N ALA A 208 -3.37 -16.94 7.08
CA ALA A 208 -1.95 -16.61 6.99
C ALA A 208 -1.51 -15.72 8.16
N GLY A 209 -2.45 -14.94 8.70
CA GLY A 209 -2.28 -14.10 9.88
C GLY A 209 -3.64 -13.79 10.51
N TYR A 210 -3.65 -13.40 11.78
CA TYR A 210 -4.85 -13.09 12.53
C TYR A 210 -4.57 -12.05 13.61
N GLY A 211 -5.59 -11.62 14.33
CA GLY A 211 -5.45 -10.56 15.31
C GLY A 211 -5.29 -9.18 14.64
N LEU A 212 -5.93 -8.99 13.50
CA LEU A 212 -6.05 -7.73 12.78
C LEU A 212 -7.40 -7.09 13.10
N ARG A 213 -7.45 -5.75 13.15
CA ARG A 213 -8.68 -5.00 13.38
C ARG A 213 -9.38 -4.66 12.06
N ASN A 214 -8.76 -3.87 11.25
CA ASN A 214 -9.26 -3.45 9.94
C ASN A 214 -8.08 -3.23 8.97
N PRO A 215 -7.47 -4.31 8.46
CA PRO A 215 -6.33 -4.23 7.57
C PRO A 215 -6.76 -3.67 6.22
N TRP A 216 -6.87 -2.32 6.14
CA TRP A 216 -7.43 -1.63 4.98
C TRP A 216 -6.64 -1.91 3.72
N ARG A 217 -5.29 -1.70 3.75
CA ARG A 217 -4.41 -2.06 2.64
C ARG A 217 -3.18 -2.79 3.14
N PHE A 218 -2.77 -3.78 2.36
CA PHE A 218 -1.50 -4.45 2.51
C PHE A 218 -0.82 -4.60 1.15
N SER A 219 0.50 -4.72 1.15
CA SER A 219 1.26 -4.89 -0.08
C SER A 219 2.55 -5.68 0.13
N TRP A 220 3.04 -6.33 -0.93
CA TRP A 220 4.38 -6.89 -0.95
C TRP A 220 5.33 -5.98 -1.68
N ASP A 221 6.46 -5.71 -1.05
CA ASP A 221 7.60 -5.10 -1.75
C ASP A 221 8.08 -6.02 -2.88
N ARG A 222 8.07 -5.53 -4.10
CA ARG A 222 8.45 -6.29 -5.30
C ARG A 222 9.89 -6.82 -5.26
N ALA A 223 10.79 -6.15 -4.55
CA ALA A 223 12.21 -6.51 -4.48
C ALA A 223 12.51 -7.45 -3.30
N THR A 224 12.09 -7.09 -2.10
CA THR A 224 12.41 -7.84 -0.87
C THR A 224 11.40 -8.92 -0.55
N ARG A 225 10.20 -8.85 -1.13
CA ARG A 225 9.03 -9.69 -0.83
C ARG A 225 8.55 -9.55 0.62
N ASN A 226 8.93 -8.46 1.30
CA ASN A 226 8.38 -8.12 2.60
C ASN A 226 6.91 -7.75 2.44
N LEU A 227 6.08 -8.26 3.35
CA LEU A 227 4.68 -7.86 3.49
C LEU A 227 4.61 -6.64 4.40
N TYR A 228 3.86 -5.65 3.98
CA TYR A 228 3.48 -4.46 4.76
C TYR A 228 1.97 -4.46 4.92
N ILE A 229 1.48 -4.17 6.11
CA ILE A 229 0.04 -4.06 6.41
C ILE A 229 -0.17 -2.72 7.11
N GLY A 230 -1.16 -1.94 6.66
CA GLY A 230 -1.74 -0.83 7.42
C GLY A 230 -3.00 -1.35 8.09
N ASP A 231 -2.98 -1.44 9.39
CA ASP A 231 -4.13 -1.90 10.20
C ASP A 231 -4.70 -0.72 10.98
N VAL A 232 -5.98 -0.41 10.74
CA VAL A 232 -6.67 0.73 11.36
C VAL A 232 -6.92 0.44 12.83
N GLY A 233 -6.42 1.32 13.68
CA GLY A 233 -6.56 1.23 15.12
C GLY A 233 -7.94 1.60 15.66
N GLN A 234 -8.14 1.47 16.97
CA GLN A 234 -9.43 1.69 17.60
C GLN A 234 -9.63 3.14 18.04
N SER A 235 -8.71 3.67 18.83
CA SER A 235 -8.87 4.98 19.47
C SER A 235 -7.56 5.68 19.84
N SER A 236 -6.44 5.00 19.74
CA SER A 236 -5.15 5.53 20.19
C SER A 236 -4.08 5.55 19.12
N PHE A 237 -3.95 4.47 18.35
CA PHE A 237 -2.83 4.28 17.43
C PHE A 237 -3.24 3.62 16.13
N GLU A 238 -2.77 4.18 15.04
CA GLU A 238 -2.69 3.55 13.73
C GLU A 238 -1.36 2.82 13.58
N GLU A 239 -1.31 1.71 12.81
CA GLU A 239 -0.11 0.89 12.79
C GLU A 239 0.31 0.38 11.41
N VAL A 240 1.64 0.22 11.25
CA VAL A 240 2.29 -0.42 10.12
C VAL A 240 3.01 -1.67 10.59
N ASP A 241 2.54 -2.82 10.13
CA ASP A 241 3.20 -4.10 10.34
C ASP A 241 4.08 -4.50 9.17
N VAL A 242 5.20 -5.16 9.47
CA VAL A 242 6.09 -5.69 8.44
C VAL A 242 6.51 -7.12 8.75
N ARG A 243 6.44 -7.98 7.74
CA ARG A 243 6.91 -9.38 7.82
C ARG A 243 7.83 -9.72 6.66
N THR A 244 9.03 -10.19 6.96
CA THR A 244 9.96 -10.73 5.95
C THR A 244 9.44 -12.06 5.39
N PRO A 245 9.93 -12.52 4.22
CA PRO A 245 9.53 -13.82 3.64
C PRO A 245 9.70 -15.00 4.59
N ARG A 246 10.75 -15.00 5.43
CA ARG A 246 10.97 -16.02 6.45
C ARG A 246 9.86 -16.00 7.50
N GLN A 247 9.50 -14.81 7.99
CA GLN A 247 8.49 -14.62 9.02
C GLN A 247 7.08 -14.92 8.54
N GLN A 248 6.79 -14.71 7.24
CA GLN A 248 5.49 -15.03 6.61
C GLN A 248 5.21 -16.54 6.53
N ARG A 249 6.20 -17.41 6.78
CA ARG A 249 6.02 -18.87 6.81
C ARG A 249 5.30 -19.34 8.07
N ALA A 250 5.45 -18.60 9.17
CA ALA A 250 4.77 -18.88 10.43
C ALA A 250 3.37 -18.25 10.44
N LEU A 251 2.50 -18.79 11.28
CA LEU A 251 1.24 -18.12 11.62
C LEU A 251 1.56 -16.90 12.48
N ASN A 252 1.12 -15.71 12.06
CA ASN A 252 1.36 -14.45 12.75
C ASN A 252 0.10 -13.99 13.46
N ASN A 253 0.23 -13.55 14.72
CA ASN A 253 -0.82 -12.88 15.50
C ASN A 253 -0.44 -11.42 15.66
N TYR A 254 -1.24 -10.50 15.10
CA TYR A 254 -1.01 -9.05 15.15
C TYR A 254 -1.55 -8.37 16.41
N GLY A 255 -2.13 -9.14 17.32
CA GLY A 255 -2.40 -8.73 18.70
C GLY A 255 -3.78 -8.18 19.00
N TRP A 256 -4.51 -7.66 18.00
CA TRP A 256 -5.86 -7.14 18.21
C TRP A 256 -6.81 -8.26 18.70
N ARG A 257 -7.65 -8.08 19.69
CA ARG A 257 -8.03 -6.87 20.46
C ARG A 257 -7.28 -6.71 21.81
N VAL A 258 -6.23 -7.47 22.04
CA VAL A 258 -5.45 -7.36 23.29
C VAL A 258 -4.50 -6.17 23.22
N TRP A 259 -3.96 -5.92 22.05
CA TRP A 259 -3.02 -4.83 21.76
C TRP A 259 -3.56 -3.92 20.67
N GLU A 260 -3.33 -2.61 20.83
CA GLU A 260 -3.47 -1.56 19.84
C GLU A 260 -2.12 -0.88 19.70
N GLY A 261 -1.48 -0.99 18.55
CA GLY A 261 -0.08 -0.62 18.41
C GLY A 261 0.80 -1.46 19.34
N ARG A 262 1.48 -0.79 20.27
CA ARG A 262 2.29 -1.41 21.31
C ARG A 262 1.70 -1.26 22.71
N SER A 263 0.52 -0.71 22.81
CA SER A 263 -0.18 -0.45 24.07
C SER A 263 -1.25 -1.52 24.29
N ARG A 264 -1.47 -1.89 25.55
CA ARG A 264 -2.53 -2.81 25.91
C ARG A 264 -3.88 -2.12 25.77
N TYR A 265 -4.74 -2.68 24.91
CA TYR A 265 -6.12 -2.20 24.77
C TYR A 265 -7.05 -2.87 25.78
N THR A 266 -7.00 -4.20 25.91
CA THR A 266 -7.85 -4.92 26.84
C THR A 266 -7.05 -5.45 28.03
N SER A 267 -7.36 -4.98 29.22
CA SER A 267 -6.78 -5.49 30.48
C SER A 267 -7.25 -6.93 30.76
N GLY A 268 -6.39 -7.76 31.36
CA GLY A 268 -6.73 -9.11 31.79
C GLY A 268 -6.85 -10.16 30.67
N GLN A 269 -7.03 -9.76 29.41
CA GLN A 269 -7.08 -10.71 28.30
C GLN A 269 -5.67 -11.08 27.80
N GLN A 270 -5.53 -12.32 27.32
CA GLN A 270 -4.33 -12.80 26.68
C GLN A 270 -4.60 -13.00 25.18
N VAL A 271 -3.56 -12.79 24.37
CA VAL A 271 -3.63 -13.18 22.95
C VAL A 271 -3.77 -14.70 22.83
N ASN A 272 -4.42 -15.15 21.76
CA ASN A 272 -4.41 -16.58 21.43
C ASN A 272 -2.94 -17.05 21.30
N PRO A 273 -2.52 -18.12 22.01
CA PRO A 273 -1.13 -18.56 22.07
C PRO A 273 -0.62 -19.19 20.76
N ARG A 274 -1.49 -19.45 19.80
CA ARG A 274 -1.09 -20.05 18.52
C ARG A 274 -0.43 -18.99 17.62
N GLY A 275 0.73 -19.32 17.10
CA GLY A 275 1.49 -18.44 16.23
C GLY A 275 2.44 -17.49 16.97
N THR A 276 3.02 -16.56 16.24
CA THR A 276 3.98 -15.58 16.77
C THR A 276 3.28 -14.23 16.94
N LEU A 277 3.31 -13.66 18.14
CA LEU A 277 2.85 -12.29 18.38
C LEU A 277 3.76 -11.31 17.62
N VAL A 278 3.14 -10.41 16.87
CA VAL A 278 3.78 -9.41 16.04
C VAL A 278 3.40 -8.03 16.58
N PHE A 279 4.40 -7.17 16.72
CA PHE A 279 4.17 -5.76 17.00
C PHE A 279 4.54 -4.92 15.77
N PRO A 280 3.85 -3.79 15.55
CA PRO A 280 4.10 -2.91 14.42
C PRO A 280 5.52 -2.31 14.47
N ILE A 281 6.06 -2.01 13.30
CA ILE A 281 7.36 -1.31 13.19
C ILE A 281 7.22 0.20 13.29
N ALA A 282 6.04 0.73 13.05
CA ALA A 282 5.71 2.14 13.17
C ALA A 282 4.24 2.29 13.59
N THR A 283 3.98 3.31 14.39
CA THR A 283 2.65 3.75 14.80
C THR A 283 2.56 5.26 14.71
N TYR A 284 1.36 5.80 14.59
CA TYR A 284 1.08 7.20 14.88
C TYR A 284 -0.20 7.31 15.71
N SER A 285 -0.30 8.36 16.52
CA SER A 285 -1.44 8.55 17.41
C SER A 285 -2.62 9.19 16.70
N HIS A 286 -3.81 9.03 17.26
CA HIS A 286 -5.04 9.68 16.77
C HIS A 286 -5.02 11.22 16.87
N SER A 287 -4.00 11.82 17.51
CA SER A 287 -3.73 13.27 17.37
C SER A 287 -3.06 13.66 16.05
N GLN A 288 -2.62 12.68 15.24
CA GLN A 288 -1.91 12.89 13.97
C GLN A 288 -2.73 12.40 12.75
N GLY A 289 -3.80 11.67 12.99
CA GLY A 289 -4.68 11.08 12.00
C GLY A 289 -5.63 10.08 12.67
N CYS A 290 -6.54 9.47 11.92
CA CYS A 290 -7.57 8.60 12.50
C CYS A 290 -7.77 7.26 11.78
N SER A 291 -7.18 7.09 10.60
CA SER A 291 -7.39 5.87 9.80
C SER A 291 -6.29 5.69 8.77
N ILE A 292 -5.39 4.75 9.03
CA ILE A 292 -4.31 4.42 8.11
C ILE A 292 -4.82 3.78 6.83
N THR A 293 -4.40 4.31 5.68
CA THR A 293 -4.73 3.70 4.38
C THR A 293 -3.78 2.58 3.98
N GLY A 294 -2.66 2.38 4.71
CA GLY A 294 -1.57 1.54 4.23
C GLY A 294 -0.87 2.13 3.00
N GLY A 295 -0.14 1.31 2.24
CA GLY A 295 0.62 1.83 1.12
C GLY A 295 1.52 0.83 0.42
N TYR A 296 2.58 1.33 -0.27
CA TYR A 296 3.48 0.55 -1.11
C TYR A 296 4.95 0.96 -0.95
N VAL A 297 5.86 0.02 -1.17
CA VAL A 297 7.29 0.34 -1.30
C VAL A 297 7.57 0.83 -2.72
N TYR A 298 8.05 2.05 -2.85
CA TYR A 298 8.38 2.61 -4.15
C TYR A 298 9.51 1.82 -4.85
N ARG A 299 9.24 1.33 -6.06
CA ARG A 299 10.17 0.56 -6.89
C ARG A 299 10.24 1.07 -8.33
N GLY A 300 9.61 2.21 -8.59
CA GLY A 300 9.67 2.92 -9.86
C GLY A 300 11.07 3.44 -10.20
N LYS A 301 11.19 4.06 -11.36
CA LYS A 301 12.43 4.63 -11.87
C LYS A 301 12.43 6.17 -11.87
N ALA A 302 11.23 6.79 -11.83
CA ALA A 302 11.10 8.24 -11.96
C ALA A 302 11.71 9.01 -10.78
N ILE A 303 11.80 8.39 -9.58
CA ILE A 303 12.32 9.03 -8.36
C ILE A 303 13.39 8.12 -7.73
N PRO A 304 14.64 8.11 -8.24
CA PRO A 304 15.70 7.21 -7.75
C PRO A 304 15.98 7.36 -6.26
N SER A 305 15.94 8.59 -5.73
CA SER A 305 16.18 8.92 -4.32
C SER A 305 15.14 8.31 -3.36
N PHE A 306 13.93 8.02 -3.86
CA PHE A 306 12.82 7.47 -3.09
C PHE A 306 12.74 5.93 -3.11
N ARG A 307 13.48 5.26 -4.00
CA ARG A 307 13.45 3.79 -4.10
C ARG A 307 13.73 3.10 -2.78
N GLY A 308 12.87 2.12 -2.45
CA GLY A 308 12.95 1.34 -1.23
C GLY A 308 12.27 1.99 -0.01
N ARG A 309 11.64 3.15 -0.16
CA ARG A 309 10.79 3.73 0.89
C ARG A 309 9.37 3.20 0.76
N TYR A 310 8.79 2.79 1.87
CA TYR A 310 7.36 2.50 2.00
C TYR A 310 6.65 3.83 2.21
N ILE A 311 5.72 4.16 1.32
CA ILE A 311 4.83 5.33 1.44
C ILE A 311 3.48 4.85 1.91
N TYR A 312 2.88 5.56 2.87
CA TYR A 312 1.57 5.31 3.44
C TYR A 312 0.93 6.61 3.90
N GLY A 313 -0.35 6.60 4.22
CA GLY A 313 -1.03 7.82 4.63
C GLY A 313 -2.23 7.58 5.52
N ASP A 314 -2.89 8.67 5.88
CA ASP A 314 -4.08 8.74 6.70
C ASP A 314 -5.26 9.29 5.90
N TYR A 315 -6.43 8.69 6.10
CA TYR A 315 -7.67 9.09 5.42
C TYR A 315 -8.20 10.45 5.90
N CYS A 316 -8.19 10.69 7.23
CA CYS A 316 -8.82 11.86 7.84
C CYS A 316 -8.05 13.14 7.53
N GLU A 317 -6.76 13.12 7.81
CA GLU A 317 -5.89 14.28 7.66
C GLU A 317 -5.26 14.38 6.26
N GLY A 318 -5.41 13.31 5.46
CA GLY A 318 -4.73 13.21 4.17
C GLY A 318 -3.21 13.24 4.27
N THR A 319 -2.67 13.15 5.48
CA THR A 319 -1.23 13.18 5.74
C THR A 319 -0.55 11.95 5.17
N ILE A 320 0.63 12.15 4.58
CA ILE A 320 1.41 11.07 3.99
C ILE A 320 2.77 10.98 4.66
N TRP A 321 3.17 9.76 4.97
CA TRP A 321 4.48 9.43 5.55
C TRP A 321 5.24 8.46 4.67
N SER A 322 6.55 8.40 4.90
CA SER A 322 7.40 7.35 4.34
C SER A 322 8.41 6.83 5.36
N LEU A 323 8.75 5.54 5.22
CA LEU A 323 9.74 4.89 6.07
C LEU A 323 10.62 3.93 5.26
N ARG A 324 11.71 3.47 5.85
CA ARG A 324 12.51 2.32 5.35
C ARG A 324 12.54 1.23 6.40
N SER A 325 12.52 -0.02 5.94
CA SER A 325 12.70 -1.18 6.80
C SER A 325 13.70 -2.16 6.22
N SER A 326 14.38 -2.87 7.10
CA SER A 326 15.28 -3.98 6.75
C SER A 326 15.14 -5.07 7.79
N GLY A 327 15.14 -6.34 7.35
CA GLY A 327 14.98 -7.47 8.26
C GLY A 327 13.68 -7.47 9.08
N GLY A 328 12.64 -6.74 8.63
CA GLY A 328 11.39 -6.59 9.37
C GLY A 328 11.45 -5.57 10.50
N LYS A 329 12.46 -4.71 10.53
CA LYS A 329 12.64 -3.64 11.52
C LYS A 329 12.70 -2.28 10.83
N LEU A 330 12.23 -1.23 11.51
CA LEU A 330 12.38 0.15 11.06
C LEU A 330 13.86 0.54 11.00
N THR A 331 14.29 1.14 9.89
CA THR A 331 15.68 1.61 9.71
C THR A 331 15.77 3.10 9.43
N SER A 332 14.68 3.74 8.97
CA SER A 332 14.62 5.20 8.77
C SER A 332 13.16 5.68 8.69
N GLY A 333 12.87 6.78 9.34
CA GLY A 333 11.53 7.37 9.46
C GLY A 333 10.77 6.83 10.67
N PRO A 334 9.43 6.99 10.76
CA PRO A 334 8.55 7.66 9.81
C PRO A 334 8.94 9.10 9.53
N ARG A 335 8.82 9.54 8.27
CA ARG A 335 9.00 10.92 7.85
C ARG A 335 7.71 11.41 7.20
N ARG A 336 7.18 12.54 7.68
CA ARG A 336 6.05 13.21 7.05
C ARG A 336 6.52 13.78 5.70
N GLU A 337 5.77 13.52 4.64
CA GLU A 337 6.02 14.08 3.32
C GLU A 337 5.37 15.46 3.18
N PRO A 338 5.88 16.33 2.30
CA PRO A 338 5.44 17.73 2.24
C PRO A 338 4.15 17.96 1.45
N PHE A 339 3.32 16.94 1.32
CA PHE A 339 2.05 16.98 0.59
C PHE A 339 0.98 16.15 1.30
N THR A 340 -0.28 16.51 1.07
CA THR A 340 -1.47 15.85 1.60
C THR A 340 -2.43 15.54 0.47
N VAL A 341 -3.37 14.61 0.70
CA VAL A 341 -4.48 14.28 -0.22
C VAL A 341 -5.74 14.18 0.60
N SER A 342 -6.68 15.11 0.40
CA SER A 342 -8.00 15.03 1.05
C SER A 342 -8.72 13.74 0.66
N GLY A 343 -9.34 13.07 1.63
CA GLY A 343 -10.02 11.80 1.42
C GLY A 343 -9.12 10.73 0.80
N LEU A 344 -7.86 10.65 1.25
CA LEU A 344 -6.90 9.65 0.79
C LEU A 344 -7.41 8.24 1.09
N SER A 345 -7.93 7.55 0.08
CA SER A 345 -8.56 6.24 0.25
C SER A 345 -7.61 5.08 0.04
N SER A 346 -6.56 5.25 -0.76
CA SER A 346 -5.62 4.16 -1.05
C SER A 346 -4.38 4.65 -1.80
N PHE A 347 -3.38 3.77 -1.82
CA PHE A 347 -2.29 3.79 -2.78
C PHE A 347 -2.36 2.57 -3.70
N GLY A 348 -1.64 2.64 -4.82
CA GLY A 348 -1.41 1.52 -5.71
C GLY A 348 -0.19 1.72 -6.58
N GLU A 349 0.16 0.71 -7.36
CA GLU A 349 1.32 0.78 -8.23
C GLU A 349 0.99 0.32 -9.66
N ASP A 350 1.66 0.92 -10.63
CA ASP A 350 1.60 0.47 -12.02
C ASP A 350 2.54 -0.71 -12.32
N ALA A 351 2.54 -1.15 -13.57
CA ALA A 351 3.41 -2.24 -14.01
C ALA A 351 4.90 -1.96 -13.80
N ALA A 352 5.32 -0.70 -13.84
CA ALA A 352 6.71 -0.26 -13.66
C ALA A 352 7.09 -0.05 -12.19
N GLY A 353 6.12 -0.01 -11.25
CA GLY A 353 6.32 0.25 -9.84
C GLY A 353 6.29 1.74 -9.48
N GLU A 354 5.75 2.57 -10.36
CA GLU A 354 5.40 3.95 -10.03
C GLU A 354 4.15 3.95 -9.14
N ILE A 355 4.10 4.86 -8.16
CA ILE A 355 3.03 4.90 -7.16
C ILE A 355 1.98 5.95 -7.53
N TYR A 356 0.75 5.57 -7.26
CA TYR A 356 -0.44 6.40 -7.39
C TYR A 356 -1.20 6.42 -6.06
N ALA A 357 -1.94 7.50 -5.81
CA ALA A 357 -2.85 7.64 -4.68
C ALA A 357 -4.26 7.95 -5.21
N THR A 358 -5.30 7.53 -4.48
CA THR A 358 -6.70 7.81 -4.81
C THR A 358 -7.33 8.68 -3.74
N SER A 359 -8.19 9.60 -4.15
CA SER A 359 -8.99 10.47 -3.28
C SER A 359 -10.47 10.26 -3.56
N VAL A 360 -11.23 9.87 -2.53
CA VAL A 360 -12.69 9.73 -2.64
C VAL A 360 -13.38 11.08 -2.68
N ASP A 361 -12.83 12.11 -2.01
CA ASP A 361 -13.47 13.43 -1.89
C ASP A 361 -13.55 14.17 -3.21
N ASN A 362 -12.53 14.05 -4.05
CA ASN A 362 -12.46 14.80 -5.31
C ASN A 362 -12.42 13.92 -6.56
N GLY A 363 -12.61 12.60 -6.41
CA GLY A 363 -12.69 11.67 -7.53
C GLY A 363 -11.41 11.61 -8.37
N THR A 364 -10.24 11.73 -7.76
CA THR A 364 -8.96 11.90 -8.45
C THR A 364 -7.97 10.79 -8.12
N VAL A 365 -7.29 10.32 -9.16
CA VAL A 365 -6.03 9.55 -9.04
C VAL A 365 -4.88 10.52 -9.16
N TYR A 366 -3.96 10.50 -8.21
CA TYR A 366 -2.70 11.25 -8.19
C TYR A 366 -1.53 10.34 -8.53
N LYS A 367 -0.49 10.89 -9.16
CA LYS A 367 0.77 10.20 -9.41
C LYS A 367 1.89 10.80 -8.59
N LEU A 368 2.66 9.94 -7.91
CA LEU A 368 3.89 10.36 -7.25
C LEU A 368 4.95 10.71 -8.30
N SER A 369 5.54 11.90 -8.19
CA SER A 369 6.49 12.44 -9.15
C SER A 369 7.56 13.31 -8.46
N PRO A 370 8.70 13.56 -9.12
CA PRO A 370 9.66 14.56 -8.69
C PRO A 370 9.07 15.96 -8.70
#